data_5c343c3c2bb7e8bfbeb8176a7db315f2
#
_entry.id   5c343c3c2bb7e8bfbeb8176a7db315f2
#
_cell.length_a   1.000
_cell.length_b   1.000
_cell.length_c   1.000
_cell.angle_alpha   90.00
_cell.angle_beta   90.00
_cell.angle_gamma   90.00
#
_symmetry.space_group_name_H-M   'P 1'
#
loop_
_entity.id
_entity.type
_entity.pdbx_description
1 polymer ?
#
loop_
_entity_poly.entity_id
_entity_poly.type
_entity_poly.pdbx_seq_one_letter_code
_entity_poly.pdbx_strand_id
1 'polypeptide(L)'
;DPSYHLPAYTELWARWAADPADRAFLAEVTRTSRELFHKAAHPKTGLMPDYANFDGTPHTTPWGNHEDFRYDAWRTLSNPALDWSWWAADPWQVGQSNRVLTFLASHGERLPDRFKLDGTPVSTDYNTPGLMAMAATAALAADRAVGEPWVRRLWDMPLPKGRHRYYDGLLTMIALLEVSGHYRIYWPAAK
;
A
#
# COMPACT_ATOMS: atom_id res chain seq x y z
N ASP A 1 0.86 12.98 3.03
CA ASP A 1 0.09 11.82 2.61
C ASP A 1 1.01 10.60 2.48
N PRO A 2 0.92 9.61 3.39
CA PRO A 2 1.77 8.41 3.35
C PRO A 2 1.69 7.64 2.04
N SER A 3 0.57 7.71 1.34
CA SER A 3 0.36 6.98 0.09
C SER A 3 1.21 7.45 -1.10
N TYR A 4 1.83 8.63 -0.98
CA TYR A 4 2.78 9.16 -1.98
C TYR A 4 4.24 8.83 -1.68
N HIS A 5 4.52 8.14 -0.58
CA HIS A 5 5.84 7.59 -0.31
C HIS A 5 6.04 6.30 -1.10
N LEU A 6 6.98 6.30 -2.03
CA LEU A 6 7.18 5.24 -3.02
C LEU A 6 8.61 4.68 -2.94
N PRO A 7 9.00 4.01 -1.81
CA PRO A 7 10.37 3.58 -1.60
C PRO A 7 10.87 2.60 -2.66
N ALA A 8 10.01 1.77 -3.25
CA ALA A 8 10.40 0.88 -4.34
C ALA A 8 11.02 1.64 -5.53
N TYR A 9 10.41 2.75 -5.91
CA TYR A 9 10.85 3.56 -7.05
C TYR A 9 12.02 4.47 -6.71
N THR A 10 12.00 5.08 -5.54
CA THR A 10 13.11 5.96 -5.11
C THR A 10 14.39 5.16 -4.90
N GLU A 11 14.32 3.91 -4.43
CA GLU A 11 15.45 2.99 -4.38
C GLU A 11 15.98 2.67 -5.78
N LEU A 12 15.07 2.42 -6.76
CA LEU A 12 15.45 2.19 -8.15
C LEU A 12 16.20 3.39 -8.73
N TRP A 13 15.67 4.59 -8.52
CA TRP A 13 16.29 5.81 -9.01
C TRP A 13 17.59 6.12 -8.28
N ALA A 14 17.68 5.86 -6.98
CA ALA A 14 18.93 5.96 -6.22
C ALA A 14 20.06 5.10 -6.81
N ARG A 15 19.73 3.97 -7.39
CA ARG A 15 20.71 3.08 -8.05
C ARG A 15 21.05 3.51 -9.48
N TRP A 16 20.12 4.16 -10.19
CA TRP A 16 20.22 4.35 -11.64
C TRP A 16 20.31 5.81 -12.11
N ALA A 17 20.07 6.80 -11.24
CA ALA A 17 20.24 8.19 -11.61
C ALA A 17 21.68 8.45 -12.09
N ALA A 18 21.85 9.26 -13.13
CA ALA A 18 23.14 9.57 -13.69
C ALA A 18 24.01 10.38 -12.72
N ASP A 19 23.41 11.40 -12.08
CA ASP A 19 24.08 12.26 -11.12
C ASP A 19 24.27 11.57 -9.76
N PRO A 20 25.50 11.53 -9.21
CA PRO A 20 25.77 11.02 -7.86
C PRO A 20 25.00 11.77 -6.76
N ALA A 21 24.76 13.09 -6.92
CA ALA A 21 24.02 13.89 -5.95
C ALA A 21 22.55 13.46 -5.92
N ASP A 22 21.93 13.20 -7.08
CA ASP A 22 20.57 12.67 -7.17
C ASP A 22 20.47 11.29 -6.54
N ARG A 23 21.46 10.40 -6.78
CA ARG A 23 21.51 9.09 -6.13
C ARG A 23 21.52 9.18 -4.61
N ALA A 24 22.35 10.07 -4.06
CA ALA A 24 22.45 10.28 -2.61
C ALA A 24 21.12 10.83 -2.04
N PHE A 25 20.54 11.82 -2.71
CA PHE A 25 19.25 12.40 -2.31
C PHE A 25 18.12 11.35 -2.34
N LEU A 26 18.03 10.57 -3.42
CA LEU A 26 16.97 9.55 -3.59
C LEU A 26 17.13 8.39 -2.59
N ALA A 27 18.36 8.02 -2.23
CA ALA A 27 18.62 7.05 -1.16
C ALA A 27 18.11 7.56 0.19
N GLU A 28 18.31 8.84 0.50
CA GLU A 28 17.78 9.46 1.71
C GLU A 28 16.24 9.53 1.70
N VAL A 29 15.63 9.88 0.57
CA VAL A 29 14.17 9.86 0.37
C VAL A 29 13.61 8.46 0.63
N THR A 30 14.28 7.42 0.13
CA THR A 30 13.89 6.02 0.35
C THR A 30 13.91 5.65 1.82
N ARG A 31 15.00 5.96 2.52
CA ARG A 31 15.16 5.70 3.96
C ARG A 31 14.06 6.41 4.75
N THR A 32 13.87 7.69 4.51
CA THR A 32 12.84 8.51 5.18
C THR A 32 11.42 7.99 4.91
N SER A 33 11.15 7.51 3.70
CA SER A 33 9.85 6.94 3.33
C SER A 33 9.55 5.64 4.10
N ARG A 34 10.54 4.74 4.21
CA ARG A 34 10.41 3.52 5.02
C ARG A 34 10.18 3.86 6.50
N GLU A 35 10.94 4.79 7.05
CA GLU A 35 10.76 5.24 8.44
C GLU A 35 9.38 5.88 8.69
N LEU A 36 8.85 6.63 7.73
CA LEU A 36 7.50 7.20 7.87
C LEU A 36 6.44 6.11 7.94
N PHE A 37 6.55 5.04 7.15
CA PHE A 37 5.61 3.92 7.24
C PHE A 37 5.64 3.25 8.61
N HIS A 38 6.82 3.07 9.21
CA HIS A 38 6.93 2.52 10.57
C HIS A 38 6.22 3.40 11.60
N LYS A 39 6.34 4.72 11.46
CA LYS A 39 5.74 5.70 12.39
C LYS A 39 4.24 5.85 12.19
N ALA A 40 3.77 5.82 10.93
CA ALA A 40 2.36 6.05 10.59
C ALA A 40 1.46 4.82 10.78
N ALA A 41 2.04 3.62 10.73
CA ALA A 41 1.25 2.39 10.86
C ALA A 41 0.76 2.16 12.29
N HIS A 42 -0.55 2.03 12.43
CA HIS A 42 -1.15 1.72 13.73
C HIS A 42 -0.69 0.34 14.23
N PRO A 43 -0.22 0.22 15.49
CA PRO A 43 0.49 -0.98 15.96
C PRO A 43 -0.35 -2.25 16.01
N LYS A 44 -1.68 -2.15 16.10
CA LYS A 44 -2.59 -3.31 16.15
C LYS A 44 -3.18 -3.64 14.78
N THR A 45 -3.66 -2.64 14.04
CA THR A 45 -4.38 -2.85 12.78
C THR A 45 -3.48 -2.81 11.55
N GLY A 46 -2.34 -2.12 11.63
CA GLY A 46 -1.49 -1.81 10.48
C GLY A 46 -2.05 -0.71 9.56
N LEU A 47 -3.19 -0.13 9.87
CA LEU A 47 -3.78 0.96 9.08
C LEU A 47 -2.92 2.22 9.18
N MET A 48 -2.82 2.96 8.10
CA MET A 48 -2.16 4.26 8.04
C MET A 48 -3.19 5.34 7.69
N PRO A 49 -3.04 6.58 8.19
CA PRO A 49 -3.96 7.66 7.85
C PRO A 49 -3.80 8.09 6.39
N ASP A 50 -4.83 8.71 5.85
CA ASP A 50 -4.76 9.38 4.56
C ASP A 50 -3.76 10.55 4.61
N TYR A 51 -3.81 11.36 5.68
CA TYR A 51 -2.80 12.39 5.94
C TYR A 51 -2.09 12.15 7.28
N ALA A 52 -0.78 12.31 7.27
CA ALA A 52 0.07 12.21 8.45
C ALA A 52 0.99 13.42 8.59
N ASN A 53 1.36 13.74 9.81
CA ASN A 53 2.49 14.58 10.12
C ASN A 53 3.81 13.82 9.86
N PHE A 54 4.93 14.52 9.81
CA PHE A 54 6.25 13.91 9.56
C PHE A 54 6.74 12.96 10.68
N ASP A 55 6.14 13.06 11.85
CA ASP A 55 6.36 12.13 12.96
C ASP A 55 5.49 10.85 12.88
N GLY A 56 4.63 10.76 11.84
CA GLY A 56 3.73 9.64 11.60
C GLY A 56 2.36 9.78 12.26
N THR A 57 2.13 10.79 13.12
CA THR A 57 0.82 11.00 13.73
C THR A 57 -0.23 11.42 12.69
N PRO A 58 -1.50 11.00 12.82
CA PRO A 58 -2.56 11.44 11.93
C PRO A 58 -2.70 12.95 11.87
N HIS A 59 -2.91 13.50 10.68
CA HIS A 59 -3.07 14.93 10.48
C HIS A 59 -4.53 15.29 10.21
N THR A 60 -5.13 16.06 11.12
CA THR A 60 -6.51 16.55 11.03
C THR A 60 -6.60 17.74 10.07
N THR A 61 -7.59 17.75 9.20
CA THR A 61 -7.86 18.84 8.25
C THR A 61 -9.25 19.42 8.45
N PRO A 62 -9.48 20.71 8.10
CA PRO A 62 -10.81 21.32 8.22
C PRO A 62 -11.79 20.85 7.13
N TRP A 63 -11.34 20.11 6.10
CA TRP A 63 -12.17 19.71 4.96
C TRP A 63 -12.46 18.20 4.89
N GLY A 64 -12.15 17.43 5.92
CA GLY A 64 -12.49 16.02 5.96
C GLY A 64 -11.75 15.24 7.03
N ASN A 65 -12.09 13.97 7.15
CA ASN A 65 -11.52 13.06 8.14
C ASN A 65 -10.30 12.34 7.55
N HIS A 66 -9.27 13.09 7.13
CA HIS A 66 -8.05 12.55 6.51
C HIS A 66 -7.10 11.91 7.53
N GLU A 67 -7.39 12.03 8.81
CA GLU A 67 -6.77 11.26 9.88
C GLU A 67 -7.17 9.77 9.87
N ASP A 68 -8.22 9.41 9.12
CA ASP A 68 -8.71 8.04 8.97
C ASP A 68 -7.98 7.30 7.84
N PHE A 69 -8.04 5.95 7.87
CA PHE A 69 -7.70 5.10 6.73
C PHE A 69 -8.83 5.14 5.71
N ARG A 70 -8.56 5.76 4.53
CA ARG A 70 -9.56 5.98 3.49
C ARG A 70 -8.90 6.25 2.14
N TYR A 71 -9.58 5.94 1.05
CA TYR A 71 -9.23 6.30 -0.33
C TYR A 71 -7.73 6.19 -0.66
N ASP A 72 -7.00 7.30 -0.64
CA ASP A 72 -5.59 7.35 -0.99
C ASP A 72 -4.73 6.53 -0.01
N ALA A 73 -5.13 6.44 1.27
CA ALA A 73 -4.48 5.57 2.24
C ALA A 73 -4.50 4.08 1.84
N TRP A 74 -5.42 3.62 0.99
CA TRP A 74 -5.42 2.22 0.51
C TRP A 74 -4.11 1.85 -0.17
N ARG A 75 -3.45 2.79 -0.84
CA ARG A 75 -2.15 2.55 -1.49
C ARG A 75 -1.00 2.28 -0.49
N THR A 76 -1.19 2.63 0.78
CA THR A 76 -0.22 2.26 1.83
C THR A 76 -0.14 0.75 2.07
N LEU A 77 -1.09 -0.02 1.55
CA LEU A 77 -1.05 -1.49 1.52
C LEU A 77 -0.07 -2.00 0.45
N SER A 78 -0.08 -1.36 -0.73
CA SER A 78 0.76 -1.73 -1.88
C SER A 78 2.20 -1.24 -1.74
N ASN A 79 2.40 0.03 -1.41
CA ASN A 79 3.72 0.67 -1.48
C ASN A 79 4.81 -0.04 -0.67
N PRO A 80 4.60 -0.42 0.61
CA PRO A 80 5.59 -1.20 1.34
C PRO A 80 5.77 -2.62 0.78
N ALA A 81 4.69 -3.23 0.29
CA ALA A 81 4.74 -4.59 -0.22
C ALA A 81 5.49 -4.69 -1.56
N LEU A 82 5.32 -3.70 -2.44
CA LEU A 82 6.09 -3.59 -3.68
C LEU A 82 7.58 -3.35 -3.38
N ASP A 83 7.89 -2.50 -2.41
CA ASP A 83 9.26 -2.23 -1.97
C ASP A 83 9.94 -3.52 -1.46
N TRP A 84 9.23 -4.31 -0.65
CA TRP A 84 9.69 -5.63 -0.22
C TRP A 84 9.92 -6.57 -1.40
N SER A 85 8.97 -6.65 -2.31
CA SER A 85 9.04 -7.53 -3.47
C SER A 85 10.24 -7.24 -4.38
N TRP A 86 10.63 -5.97 -4.52
CA TRP A 86 11.75 -5.57 -5.38
C TRP A 86 13.10 -5.63 -4.68
N TRP A 87 13.15 -5.29 -3.37
CA TRP A 87 14.42 -5.01 -2.70
C TRP A 87 14.66 -5.85 -1.46
N ALA A 88 13.61 -6.35 -0.79
CA ALA A 88 13.69 -7.07 0.48
C ALA A 88 14.58 -6.37 1.53
N ALA A 89 14.56 -5.03 1.54
CA ALA A 89 15.48 -4.22 2.32
C ALA A 89 14.97 -3.89 3.74
N ASP A 90 13.66 -4.01 3.97
CA ASP A 90 13.03 -3.67 5.24
C ASP A 90 12.11 -4.82 5.71
N PRO A 91 12.60 -5.75 6.56
CA PRO A 91 11.82 -6.90 7.04
C PRO A 91 10.54 -6.53 7.80
N TRP A 92 10.42 -5.30 8.31
CA TRP A 92 9.20 -4.81 8.94
C TRP A 92 7.99 -4.90 8.00
N GLN A 93 8.21 -4.74 6.69
CA GLN A 93 7.17 -4.74 5.66
C GLN A 93 6.41 -6.08 5.59
N VAL A 94 7.08 -7.19 5.90
CA VAL A 94 6.45 -8.52 6.01
C VAL A 94 5.45 -8.54 7.17
N GLY A 95 5.91 -8.14 8.36
CA GLY A 95 5.06 -8.07 9.56
C GLY A 95 3.90 -7.07 9.38
N GLN A 96 4.13 -5.96 8.71
CA GLN A 96 3.13 -4.95 8.40
C GLN A 96 2.05 -5.49 7.47
N SER A 97 2.44 -6.16 6.38
CA SER A 97 1.51 -6.75 5.42
C SER A 97 0.67 -7.85 6.07
N ASN A 98 1.28 -8.74 6.85
CA ASN A 98 0.55 -9.75 7.62
C ASN A 98 -0.45 -9.12 8.58
N ARG A 99 -0.06 -8.08 9.32
CA ARG A 99 -0.90 -7.39 10.31
C ARG A 99 -2.13 -6.79 9.66
N VAL A 100 -1.93 -5.98 8.62
CA VAL A 100 -3.06 -5.29 7.98
C VAL A 100 -3.98 -6.25 7.25
N LEU A 101 -3.48 -7.26 6.56
CA LEU A 101 -4.32 -8.26 5.89
C LEU A 101 -5.11 -9.10 6.89
N THR A 102 -4.52 -9.48 8.02
CA THR A 102 -5.23 -10.19 9.10
C THR A 102 -6.33 -9.31 9.70
N PHE A 103 -6.04 -8.03 9.93
CA PHE A 103 -7.07 -7.09 10.39
C PHE A 103 -8.22 -6.98 9.40
N LEU A 104 -7.94 -6.74 8.11
CA LEU A 104 -8.99 -6.63 7.09
C LEU A 104 -9.80 -7.94 6.97
N ALA A 105 -9.14 -9.10 7.04
CA ALA A 105 -9.79 -10.40 6.99
C ALA A 105 -10.75 -10.66 8.17
N SER A 106 -10.53 -10.04 9.32
CA SER A 106 -11.41 -10.18 10.50
C SER A 106 -12.83 -9.65 10.28
N HIS A 107 -13.04 -8.83 9.24
CA HIS A 107 -14.36 -8.30 8.85
C HIS A 107 -15.15 -9.27 7.95
N GLY A 108 -14.57 -10.41 7.57
CA GLY A 108 -15.26 -11.44 6.77
C GLY A 108 -15.63 -10.97 5.36
N GLU A 109 -16.86 -11.30 4.95
CA GLU A 109 -17.35 -11.01 3.59
C GLU A 109 -17.78 -9.56 3.37
N ARG A 110 -18.03 -8.80 4.43
CA ARG A 110 -18.47 -7.39 4.37
C ARG A 110 -17.40 -6.48 4.91
N LEU A 111 -16.32 -6.31 4.15
CA LEU A 111 -15.21 -5.42 4.51
C LEU A 111 -15.62 -3.95 4.30
N PRO A 112 -15.71 -3.12 5.36
CA PRO A 112 -15.86 -1.67 5.23
C PRO A 112 -14.68 -1.07 4.47
N ASP A 113 -14.92 0.00 3.72
CA ASP A 113 -13.86 0.63 2.92
C ASP A 113 -13.08 1.74 3.65
N ARG A 114 -13.58 2.19 4.82
CA ARG A 114 -12.96 3.24 5.62
C ARG A 114 -13.01 2.92 7.11
N PHE A 115 -11.91 3.27 7.81
CA PHE A 115 -11.74 2.99 9.22
C PHE A 115 -11.04 4.15 9.93
N LYS A 116 -11.34 4.34 11.21
CA LYS A 116 -10.37 4.95 12.12
C LYS A 116 -9.16 4.02 12.23
N LEU A 117 -8.01 4.55 12.60
CA LEU A 117 -6.80 3.72 12.68
C LEU A 117 -6.90 2.61 13.73
N ASP A 118 -7.72 2.78 14.76
CA ASP A 118 -7.98 1.75 15.78
C ASP A 118 -8.80 0.56 15.26
N GLY A 119 -9.31 0.67 14.02
CA GLY A 119 -10.13 -0.35 13.36
C GLY A 119 -11.63 -0.12 13.45
N THR A 120 -12.10 0.99 14.04
CA THR A 120 -13.52 1.33 14.05
C THR A 120 -14.00 1.67 12.64
N PRO A 121 -14.99 0.96 12.07
CA PRO A 121 -15.55 1.29 10.76
C PRO A 121 -16.23 2.66 10.76
N VAL A 122 -15.98 3.46 9.70
CA VAL A 122 -16.61 4.79 9.51
C VAL A 122 -17.33 4.90 8.16
N SER A 123 -17.48 3.81 7.45
CA SER A 123 -18.13 3.73 6.15
C SER A 123 -19.36 2.85 6.16
N THR A 124 -20.30 3.16 5.25
CA THR A 124 -21.41 2.30 4.88
C THR A 124 -21.17 1.54 3.56
N ASP A 125 -20.07 1.83 2.89
CA ASP A 125 -19.63 1.16 1.68
C ASP A 125 -18.76 -0.05 2.03
N TYR A 126 -18.92 -1.14 1.30
CA TYR A 126 -18.26 -2.41 1.58
C TYR A 126 -17.65 -3.01 0.31
N ASN A 127 -16.54 -3.71 0.49
CA ASN A 127 -15.86 -4.45 -0.58
C ASN A 127 -15.55 -3.58 -1.81
N THR A 128 -15.17 -2.32 -1.57
CA THR A 128 -14.81 -1.38 -2.65
C THR A 128 -13.66 -1.95 -3.47
N PRO A 129 -13.79 -2.02 -4.81
CA PRO A 129 -12.78 -2.68 -5.65
C PRO A 129 -11.36 -2.15 -5.46
N GLY A 130 -11.20 -0.84 -5.28
CA GLY A 130 -9.89 -0.22 -5.03
C GLY A 130 -9.22 -0.72 -3.75
N LEU A 131 -9.96 -0.79 -2.63
CA LEU A 131 -9.42 -1.35 -1.38
C LEU A 131 -9.07 -2.85 -1.55
N MET A 132 -9.95 -3.61 -2.18
CA MET A 132 -9.73 -5.04 -2.42
C MET A 132 -8.48 -5.28 -3.27
N ALA A 133 -8.27 -4.46 -4.29
CA ALA A 133 -7.10 -4.51 -5.16
C ALA A 133 -5.82 -4.20 -4.37
N MET A 134 -5.80 -3.13 -3.58
CA MET A 134 -4.64 -2.76 -2.76
C MET A 134 -4.36 -3.77 -1.64
N ALA A 135 -5.39 -4.39 -1.06
CA ALA A 135 -5.19 -5.49 -0.12
C ALA A 135 -4.53 -6.72 -0.79
N ALA A 136 -4.88 -7.02 -2.05
CA ALA A 136 -4.23 -8.10 -2.78
C ALA A 136 -2.75 -7.83 -3.06
N THR A 137 -2.35 -6.57 -3.32
CA THR A 137 -0.92 -6.24 -3.52
C THR A 137 -0.09 -6.39 -2.25
N ALA A 138 -0.68 -6.21 -1.06
CA ALA A 138 0.02 -6.48 0.20
C ALA A 138 0.48 -7.95 0.32
N ALA A 139 -0.11 -8.87 -0.45
CA ALA A 139 0.33 -10.27 -0.53
C ALA A 139 1.76 -10.44 -1.06
N LEU A 140 2.32 -9.43 -1.76
CA LEU A 140 3.70 -9.45 -2.26
C LEU A 140 4.74 -9.50 -1.12
N ALA A 141 4.37 -9.04 0.08
CA ALA A 141 5.23 -9.08 1.26
C ALA A 141 4.69 -10.03 2.35
N ALA A 142 3.40 -10.37 2.32
CA ALA A 142 2.78 -11.20 3.37
C ALA A 142 3.18 -12.67 3.25
N ASP A 143 3.04 -13.40 4.36
CA ASP A 143 3.08 -14.85 4.35
C ASP A 143 2.02 -15.40 3.41
N ARG A 144 2.35 -16.46 2.68
CA ARG A 144 1.47 -17.03 1.65
C ARG A 144 0.05 -17.34 2.18
N ALA A 145 -0.03 -17.92 3.37
CA ALA A 145 -1.33 -18.29 3.97
C ALA A 145 -2.22 -17.08 4.25
N VAL A 146 -1.62 -15.91 4.50
CA VAL A 146 -2.33 -14.66 4.75
C VAL A 146 -2.66 -13.93 3.44
N GLY A 147 -1.73 -13.92 2.48
CA GLY A 147 -1.85 -13.15 1.24
C GLY A 147 -2.67 -13.84 0.15
N GLU A 148 -2.54 -15.18 -0.02
CA GLU A 148 -3.17 -15.92 -1.13
C GLU A 148 -4.71 -15.72 -1.21
N PRO A 149 -5.47 -15.69 -0.13
CA PRO A 149 -6.92 -15.44 -0.20
C PRO A 149 -7.26 -14.08 -0.83
N TRP A 150 -6.45 -13.04 -0.59
CA TRP A 150 -6.66 -11.71 -1.15
C TRP A 150 -6.37 -11.66 -2.66
N VAL A 151 -5.32 -12.36 -3.11
CA VAL A 151 -5.02 -12.50 -4.54
C VAL A 151 -6.15 -13.23 -5.27
N ARG A 152 -6.71 -14.29 -4.68
CA ARG A 152 -7.88 -14.99 -5.23
C ARG A 152 -9.09 -14.08 -5.33
N ARG A 153 -9.39 -13.31 -4.27
CA ARG A 153 -10.49 -12.33 -4.29
C ARG A 153 -10.32 -11.29 -5.38
N LEU A 154 -9.11 -10.78 -5.61
CA LEU A 154 -8.82 -9.86 -6.72
C LEU A 154 -9.09 -10.53 -8.07
N TRP A 155 -8.64 -11.78 -8.25
CA TRP A 155 -8.81 -12.51 -9.51
C TRP A 155 -10.28 -12.77 -9.85
N ASP A 156 -11.08 -13.08 -8.85
CA ASP A 156 -12.51 -13.39 -9.00
C ASP A 156 -13.39 -12.13 -9.00
N MET A 157 -12.82 -10.96 -8.72
CA MET A 157 -13.55 -9.70 -8.63
C MET A 157 -13.99 -9.22 -10.02
N PRO A 158 -15.27 -8.83 -10.17
CA PRO A 158 -15.73 -8.25 -11.43
C PRO A 158 -15.04 -6.90 -11.71
N LEU A 159 -14.92 -6.55 -12.99
CA LEU A 159 -14.38 -5.26 -13.38
C LEU A 159 -15.17 -4.11 -12.73
N PRO A 160 -14.48 -3.11 -12.17
CA PRO A 160 -15.11 -1.98 -11.52
C PRO A 160 -16.07 -1.22 -12.45
N LYS A 161 -17.24 -0.84 -11.92
CA LYS A 161 -18.30 -0.14 -12.64
C LYS A 161 -18.77 1.08 -11.83
N GLY A 162 -19.61 1.92 -12.44
CA GLY A 162 -20.25 3.04 -11.77
C GLY A 162 -19.39 4.30 -11.68
N ARG A 163 -19.70 5.15 -10.69
CA ARG A 163 -19.13 6.50 -10.56
C ARG A 163 -17.62 6.49 -10.35
N HIS A 164 -17.12 5.56 -9.52
CA HIS A 164 -15.73 5.49 -9.12
C HIS A 164 -14.87 4.54 -9.97
N ARG A 165 -15.44 3.99 -11.08
CA ARG A 165 -14.79 2.99 -11.95
C ARG A 165 -13.39 3.41 -12.45
N TYR A 166 -13.13 4.71 -12.59
CA TYR A 166 -11.83 5.19 -13.02
C TYR A 166 -10.75 4.90 -11.97
N TYR A 167 -10.97 5.36 -10.74
CA TYR A 167 -10.03 5.16 -9.64
C TYR A 167 -9.89 3.66 -9.30
N ASP A 168 -11.01 3.00 -9.04
CA ASP A 168 -11.03 1.57 -8.72
C ASP A 168 -10.43 0.73 -9.85
N GLY A 169 -10.70 1.07 -11.11
CA GLY A 169 -10.16 0.37 -12.27
C GLY A 169 -8.66 0.51 -12.43
N LEU A 170 -8.10 1.70 -12.16
CA LEU A 170 -6.65 1.90 -12.16
C LEU A 170 -5.97 1.09 -11.05
N LEU A 171 -6.50 1.13 -9.83
CA LEU A 171 -5.96 0.34 -8.72
C LEU A 171 -6.05 -1.16 -9.01
N THR A 172 -7.18 -1.62 -9.59
CA THR A 172 -7.35 -3.03 -9.99
C THR A 172 -6.34 -3.45 -11.06
N MET A 173 -6.14 -2.61 -12.10
CA MET A 173 -5.17 -2.89 -13.16
C MET A 173 -3.74 -2.99 -12.62
N ILE A 174 -3.35 -2.02 -11.79
CA ILE A 174 -2.01 -2.01 -11.18
C ILE A 174 -1.82 -3.25 -10.29
N ALA A 175 -2.81 -3.57 -9.45
CA ALA A 175 -2.76 -4.74 -8.58
C ALA A 175 -2.61 -6.05 -9.38
N LEU A 176 -3.35 -6.22 -10.47
CA LEU A 176 -3.22 -7.40 -11.34
C LEU A 176 -1.83 -7.50 -11.96
N LEU A 177 -1.24 -6.38 -12.39
CA LEU A 177 0.13 -6.36 -12.92
C LEU A 177 1.16 -6.72 -11.84
N GLU A 178 1.00 -6.19 -10.61
CA GLU A 178 1.90 -6.44 -9.49
C GLU A 178 1.85 -7.91 -9.05
N VAL A 179 0.67 -8.43 -8.72
CA VAL A 179 0.54 -9.80 -8.19
C VAL A 179 0.78 -10.89 -9.24
N SER A 180 0.66 -10.59 -10.53
CA SER A 180 1.00 -11.51 -11.61
C SER A 180 2.50 -11.54 -11.93
N GLY A 181 3.32 -10.69 -11.31
CA GLY A 181 4.76 -10.59 -11.57
C GLY A 181 5.12 -9.90 -12.89
N HIS A 182 4.13 -9.27 -13.56
CA HIS A 182 4.41 -8.48 -14.77
C HIS A 182 4.92 -7.08 -14.44
N TYR A 183 4.65 -6.55 -13.25
CA TYR A 183 5.15 -5.28 -12.75
C TYR A 183 6.50 -5.48 -12.04
N ARG A 184 7.57 -5.51 -12.82
CA ARG A 184 8.92 -5.85 -12.33
C ARG A 184 9.97 -4.93 -12.94
N ILE A 185 11.14 -4.90 -12.31
CA ILE A 185 12.31 -4.21 -12.84
C ILE A 185 12.84 -4.98 -14.05
N TYR A 186 12.95 -4.30 -15.18
CA TYR A 186 13.57 -4.84 -16.39
C TYR A 186 15.02 -4.33 -16.46
N TRP A 187 15.96 -5.17 -16.06
CA TRP A 187 17.37 -4.84 -16.10
C TRP A 187 17.84 -4.67 -17.55
N PRO A 188 18.70 -3.67 -17.83
CA PRO A 188 19.36 -3.63 -19.13
C PRO A 188 20.06 -4.96 -19.41
N ALA A 189 19.98 -5.45 -20.65
CA ALA A 189 20.76 -6.61 -21.04
C ALA A 189 22.25 -6.34 -20.76
N ALA A 190 22.92 -7.31 -20.16
CA ALA A 190 24.38 -7.23 -20.03
C ALA A 190 24.98 -7.06 -21.43
N LYS A 191 25.79 -5.99 -21.61
CA LYS A 191 26.53 -5.76 -22.87
C LYS A 191 27.67 -6.74 -22.97
#